data_6d2dd5bbb0e14bf83b1f2b43277f75b2
#
_entry.id   6d2dd5bbb0e14bf83b1f2b43277f75b2
#
_cell.length_a   1.000
_cell.length_b   1.000
_cell.length_c   1.000
_cell.angle_alpha   90.00
_cell.angle_beta   90.00
_cell.angle_gamma   90.00
#
_symmetry.space_group_name_H-M   'P 1'
#
loop_
_entity.id
_entity.type
_entity.pdbx_description
1 polymer ?
#
loop_
_entity_poly.entity_id
_entity_poly.type
_entity_poly.pdbx_seq_one_letter_code
_entity_poly.pdbx_strand_id
1 'polypeptide(L)'
;MISTRVVVVAFCLLLAAQLSPVVTAQRAPAAMQPIVGTWQLSGLERGAPGQALARVPNPVGMLIQAANGYVLELVSQAARPATLNPAEQFMTYQAFWGTTTVEGNGSTASYHVDGSLDPGRQGQRFTRSFERKGTQLVLTDTSSGGPVMKATWERIPELEALPDWQEPVVGFWQWTGAGLYNAAGQNVRPAYRDPSVIVYTPTGHMAVLYLGPPGRKPFAAATPTPEEARAAWMGSVSYYGTYIVQPKSRTMFHYQLGAANPTAVGGSFMRNFEINEPQVTLIFPPTMLDGQQVRNTLTLKRLAGVREMWPDFKR
;
A
#
# COMPACT_ATOMS: atom_id res chain seq x y z
N MET A 1 24.55 -79.56 -9.85
CA MET A 1 23.24 -79.23 -9.27
C MET A 1 23.34 -77.91 -8.53
N ILE A 2 22.98 -76.83 -9.18
CA ILE A 2 23.07 -75.47 -8.64
C ILE A 2 21.63 -74.98 -8.52
N SER A 3 21.16 -74.75 -7.28
CA SER A 3 19.82 -74.28 -6.97
C SER A 3 19.76 -72.76 -7.03
N THR A 4 18.99 -72.20 -7.98
CA THR A 4 18.78 -70.78 -8.15
C THR A 4 17.59 -70.36 -7.23
N ARG A 5 17.86 -69.57 -6.18
CA ARG A 5 16.83 -68.93 -5.37
C ARG A 5 16.42 -67.61 -6.03
N VAL A 6 15.16 -67.53 -6.43
CA VAL A 6 14.49 -66.33 -6.89
C VAL A 6 14.07 -65.53 -5.65
N VAL A 7 14.62 -64.30 -5.54
CA VAL A 7 14.18 -63.32 -4.53
C VAL A 7 13.16 -62.42 -5.17
N VAL A 8 11.89 -62.51 -4.72
CA VAL A 8 10.81 -61.58 -5.11
C VAL A 8 10.90 -60.40 -4.16
N VAL A 9 11.30 -59.22 -4.70
CA VAL A 9 11.23 -57.95 -4.00
C VAL A 9 9.87 -57.33 -4.25
N ALA A 10 9.01 -57.31 -3.23
CA ALA A 10 7.73 -56.62 -3.25
C ALA A 10 7.97 -55.12 -3.05
N PHE A 11 7.73 -54.31 -4.09
CA PHE A 11 7.78 -52.85 -4.02
C PHE A 11 6.41 -52.35 -3.49
N CYS A 12 6.35 -52.02 -2.20
CA CYS A 12 5.20 -51.30 -1.62
C CYS A 12 5.29 -49.81 -2.04
N LEU A 13 4.51 -49.39 -3.02
CA LEU A 13 4.26 -48.01 -3.34
C LEU A 13 3.36 -47.39 -2.24
N LEU A 14 3.98 -46.69 -1.30
CA LEU A 14 3.28 -45.77 -0.41
C LEU A 14 2.89 -44.51 -1.19
N LEU A 15 1.65 -44.42 -1.64
CA LEU A 15 1.03 -43.16 -2.06
C LEU A 15 0.85 -42.28 -0.80
N ALA A 16 1.81 -41.38 -0.55
CA ALA A 16 1.61 -40.28 0.37
C ALA A 16 0.67 -39.27 -0.31
N ALA A 17 -0.62 -39.32 0.02
CA ALA A 17 -1.55 -38.25 -0.31
C ALA A 17 -1.05 -36.99 0.37
N GLN A 18 -0.49 -36.07 -0.38
CA GLN A 18 -0.18 -34.71 0.06
C GLN A 18 -1.51 -33.98 0.28
N LEU A 19 -2.01 -34.01 1.51
CA LEU A 19 -3.05 -33.12 1.96
C LEU A 19 -2.46 -31.70 1.95
N SER A 20 -2.72 -30.96 0.86
CA SER A 20 -2.49 -29.52 0.85
C SER A 20 -3.29 -28.92 2.01
N PRO A 21 -2.68 -28.14 2.91
CA PRO A 21 -3.43 -27.46 3.94
C PRO A 21 -4.45 -26.55 3.26
N VAL A 22 -5.73 -26.81 3.48
CA VAL A 22 -6.80 -25.87 3.14
C VAL A 22 -6.54 -24.66 4.03
N VAL A 23 -5.96 -23.61 3.46
CA VAL A 23 -5.86 -22.31 4.11
C VAL A 23 -7.28 -21.79 4.22
N THR A 24 -7.92 -22.04 5.34
CA THR A 24 -9.18 -21.41 5.71
C THR A 24 -8.92 -19.92 5.79
N ALA A 25 -9.54 -19.13 4.93
CA ALA A 25 -9.52 -17.69 5.02
C ALA A 25 -9.92 -17.27 6.44
N GLN A 26 -8.94 -16.78 7.20
CA GLN A 26 -9.16 -16.44 8.59
C GLN A 26 -10.00 -15.16 8.60
N ARG A 27 -11.26 -15.27 9.04
CA ARG A 27 -12.14 -14.10 9.22
C ARG A 27 -11.39 -13.09 10.10
N ALA A 28 -11.48 -11.80 9.71
CA ALA A 28 -10.91 -10.73 10.52
C ALA A 28 -11.34 -10.91 11.98
N PRO A 29 -10.44 -10.68 12.95
CA PRO A 29 -10.83 -10.59 14.34
C PRO A 29 -12.02 -9.63 14.46
N ALA A 30 -13.08 -9.99 15.19
CA ALA A 30 -14.30 -9.19 15.30
C ALA A 30 -14.00 -7.74 15.69
N ALA A 31 -12.97 -7.51 16.48
CA ALA A 31 -12.48 -6.19 16.87
C ALA A 31 -12.01 -5.32 15.69
N MET A 32 -11.49 -5.91 14.59
CA MET A 32 -11.02 -5.15 13.42
C MET A 32 -12.14 -4.71 12.49
N GLN A 33 -13.29 -5.38 12.48
CA GLN A 33 -14.41 -5.12 11.56
C GLN A 33 -14.83 -3.65 11.46
N PRO A 34 -14.86 -2.86 12.56
CA PRO A 34 -15.32 -1.47 12.48
C PRO A 34 -14.45 -0.58 11.57
N ILE A 35 -13.15 -0.86 11.45
CA ILE A 35 -12.22 -0.01 10.71
C ILE A 35 -11.85 -0.59 9.32
N VAL A 36 -12.18 -1.86 9.05
CA VAL A 36 -11.87 -2.51 7.77
C VAL A 36 -12.60 -1.85 6.62
N GLY A 37 -11.90 -1.54 5.54
CA GLY A 37 -12.47 -0.98 4.32
C GLY A 37 -11.51 -0.10 3.53
N THR A 38 -12.05 0.43 2.44
CA THR A 38 -11.45 1.52 1.68
C THR A 38 -12.23 2.80 1.99
N TRP A 39 -11.51 3.86 2.34
CA TRP A 39 -12.08 5.08 2.88
C TRP A 39 -11.53 6.29 2.16
N GLN A 40 -12.39 7.27 1.88
CA GLN A 40 -12.02 8.58 1.36
C GLN A 40 -12.07 9.62 2.46
N LEU A 41 -11.07 10.49 2.55
CA LEU A 41 -11.03 11.57 3.52
C LEU A 41 -12.11 12.61 3.21
N SER A 42 -12.97 12.91 4.18
CA SER A 42 -14.05 13.91 4.08
C SER A 42 -13.87 15.08 5.04
N GLY A 43 -13.07 14.91 6.09
CA GLY A 43 -12.78 15.97 7.07
C GLY A 43 -11.43 15.78 7.72
N LEU A 44 -10.76 16.89 8.03
CA LEU A 44 -9.47 16.89 8.73
C LEU A 44 -9.40 18.09 9.65
N GLU A 45 -9.04 17.83 10.90
CA GLU A 45 -8.78 18.85 11.92
C GLU A 45 -7.41 18.60 12.53
N ARG A 46 -6.66 19.65 12.81
CA ARG A 46 -5.33 19.59 13.42
C ARG A 46 -5.14 20.66 14.47
N GLY A 47 -4.35 20.35 15.50
CA GLY A 47 -4.00 21.30 16.54
C GLY A 47 -2.90 20.79 17.47
N ALA A 48 -2.40 21.64 18.34
CA ALA A 48 -1.51 21.21 19.42
C ALA A 48 -2.30 20.44 20.48
N PRO A 49 -1.66 19.55 21.26
CA PRO A 49 -2.30 18.88 22.39
C PRO A 49 -2.95 19.86 23.35
N GLY A 50 -4.20 19.62 23.72
CA GLY A 50 -4.97 20.48 24.63
C GLY A 50 -5.48 21.80 24.02
N GLN A 51 -5.23 22.06 22.74
CA GLN A 51 -5.75 23.20 22.01
C GLN A 51 -6.98 22.80 21.16
N ALA A 52 -7.81 23.80 20.83
CA ALA A 52 -8.88 23.60 19.88
C ALA A 52 -8.31 23.21 18.50
N LEU A 53 -8.91 22.17 17.90
CA LEU A 53 -8.47 21.72 16.58
C LEU A 53 -8.96 22.68 15.50
N ALA A 54 -8.08 23.07 14.61
CA ALA A 54 -8.40 23.89 13.44
C ALA A 54 -8.74 22.99 12.25
N ARG A 55 -9.79 23.35 11.52
CA ARG A 55 -10.19 22.64 10.30
C ARG A 55 -9.18 22.89 9.18
N VAL A 56 -8.72 21.82 8.56
CA VAL A 56 -7.91 21.89 7.34
C VAL A 56 -8.84 22.06 6.15
N PRO A 57 -8.66 23.08 5.30
CA PRO A 57 -9.54 23.30 4.15
C PRO A 57 -9.30 22.23 3.07
N ASN A 58 -10.38 21.78 2.44
CA ASN A 58 -10.36 20.83 1.30
C ASN A 58 -9.40 19.66 1.51
N PRO A 59 -9.56 18.87 2.60
CA PRO A 59 -8.72 17.72 2.82
C PRO A 59 -9.04 16.65 1.79
N VAL A 60 -8.00 15.96 1.30
CA VAL A 60 -8.12 14.81 0.40
C VAL A 60 -7.23 13.70 0.89
N GLY A 61 -7.64 12.45 0.69
CA GLY A 61 -6.85 11.31 1.13
C GLY A 61 -7.57 10.00 0.92
N MET A 62 -6.82 8.93 1.16
CA MET A 62 -7.31 7.56 1.12
C MET A 62 -6.73 6.79 2.30
N LEU A 63 -7.60 6.03 2.96
CA LEU A 63 -7.21 5.03 3.95
C LEU A 63 -7.69 3.66 3.45
N ILE A 64 -6.77 2.72 3.41
CA ILE A 64 -7.06 1.32 3.11
C ILE A 64 -6.69 0.52 4.35
N GLN A 65 -7.70 -0.07 4.99
CA GLN A 65 -7.54 -0.88 6.19
C GLN A 65 -7.99 -2.30 5.91
N ALA A 66 -7.05 -3.23 5.88
CA ALA A 66 -7.33 -4.63 5.62
C ALA A 66 -7.71 -5.39 6.90
N ALA A 67 -8.51 -6.45 6.74
CA ALA A 67 -8.97 -7.28 7.85
C ALA A 67 -7.84 -8.03 8.57
N ASN A 68 -6.77 -8.36 7.87
CA ASN A 68 -5.56 -8.97 8.42
C ASN A 68 -4.60 -7.96 9.08
N GLY A 69 -5.01 -6.70 9.19
CA GLY A 69 -4.28 -5.65 9.88
C GLY A 69 -3.39 -4.77 9.00
N TYR A 70 -3.13 -5.09 7.72
CA TYR A 70 -2.38 -4.16 6.87
C TYR A 70 -3.12 -2.84 6.66
N VAL A 71 -2.37 -1.75 6.69
CA VAL A 71 -2.89 -0.38 6.52
C VAL A 71 -2.01 0.41 5.56
N LEU A 72 -2.66 1.23 4.72
CA LEU A 72 -2.02 2.29 3.95
C LEU A 72 -2.86 3.55 4.06
N GLU A 73 -2.26 4.65 4.52
CA GLU A 73 -2.92 5.95 4.69
C GLU A 73 -2.16 7.03 3.94
N LEU A 74 -2.92 7.82 3.17
CA LEU A 74 -2.43 9.01 2.48
C LEU A 74 -3.37 10.17 2.80
N VAL A 75 -2.80 11.27 3.30
CA VAL A 75 -3.55 12.48 3.70
C VAL A 75 -2.90 13.68 3.08
N SER A 76 -3.69 14.56 2.46
CA SER A 76 -3.23 15.76 1.80
C SER A 76 -4.28 16.87 1.81
N GLN A 77 -3.97 17.98 1.13
CA GLN A 77 -4.89 19.05 0.76
C GLN A 77 -5.08 19.06 -0.76
N ALA A 78 -6.31 19.30 -1.25
CA ALA A 78 -6.61 19.29 -2.67
C ALA A 78 -5.84 20.36 -3.46
N ALA A 79 -5.85 21.59 -2.96
CA ALA A 79 -5.19 22.71 -3.60
C ALA A 79 -3.89 23.04 -2.88
N ARG A 80 -2.79 22.42 -3.32
CA ARG A 80 -1.44 22.77 -2.87
C ARG A 80 -0.81 23.69 -3.90
N PRO A 81 -0.52 24.98 -3.55
CA PRO A 81 0.13 25.89 -4.48
C PRO A 81 1.48 25.32 -4.95
N ALA A 82 1.74 25.40 -6.25
CA ALA A 82 3.04 25.03 -6.82
C ALA A 82 4.20 25.93 -6.32
N THR A 83 3.86 27.06 -5.72
CA THR A 83 4.81 28.02 -5.14
C THR A 83 5.34 27.61 -3.76
N LEU A 84 4.76 26.61 -3.13
CA LEU A 84 5.28 26.10 -1.84
C LEU A 84 6.70 25.55 -2.01
N ASN A 85 7.58 25.89 -1.07
CA ASN A 85 8.90 25.29 -1.03
C ASN A 85 8.81 23.78 -0.66
N PRO A 86 9.87 22.99 -0.87
CA PRO A 86 9.84 21.55 -0.60
C PRO A 86 9.43 21.16 0.82
N ALA A 87 9.83 21.93 1.85
CA ALA A 87 9.44 21.65 3.21
C ALA A 87 7.95 21.90 3.46
N GLU A 88 7.42 23.02 2.97
CA GLU A 88 6.00 23.34 3.04
C GLU A 88 5.15 22.30 2.28
N GLN A 89 5.56 21.92 1.09
CA GLN A 89 4.88 20.86 0.34
C GLN A 89 4.90 19.53 1.11
N PHE A 90 6.02 19.17 1.72
CA PHE A 90 6.17 17.97 2.51
C PHE A 90 5.21 17.96 3.70
N MET A 91 5.09 19.07 4.41
CA MET A 91 4.18 19.21 5.57
C MET A 91 2.70 19.12 5.20
N THR A 92 2.33 19.32 3.93
CA THR A 92 0.94 19.21 3.45
C THR A 92 0.56 17.82 2.94
N TYR A 93 1.52 16.87 2.91
CA TYR A 93 1.26 15.51 2.44
C TYR A 93 1.87 14.50 3.40
N GLN A 94 1.06 13.58 3.87
CA GLN A 94 1.48 12.49 4.76
C GLN A 94 1.11 11.16 4.13
N ALA A 95 2.01 10.19 4.20
CA ALA A 95 1.75 8.83 3.76
C ALA A 95 2.55 7.84 4.61
N PHE A 96 1.90 6.78 5.04
CA PHE A 96 2.55 5.64 5.68
C PHE A 96 1.79 4.35 5.37
N TRP A 97 2.49 3.24 5.47
CA TRP A 97 1.90 1.91 5.49
C TRP A 97 2.48 1.11 6.66
N GLY A 98 1.78 0.05 7.03
CA GLY A 98 2.21 -0.81 8.13
C GLY A 98 1.12 -1.76 8.57
N THR A 99 1.08 -2.01 9.88
CA THR A 99 0.08 -2.89 10.48
C THR A 99 -0.71 -2.19 11.58
N THR A 100 -1.95 -2.63 11.76
CA THR A 100 -2.89 -2.13 12.75
C THR A 100 -3.46 -3.28 13.56
N THR A 101 -3.64 -3.07 14.85
CA THR A 101 -4.41 -3.95 15.74
C THR A 101 -5.42 -3.12 16.52
N VAL A 102 -6.60 -3.67 16.78
CA VAL A 102 -7.60 -3.03 17.66
C VAL A 102 -7.42 -3.57 19.07
N GLU A 103 -7.35 -2.66 20.03
CA GLU A 103 -7.19 -2.99 21.44
C GLU A 103 -8.49 -3.55 22.05
N GLY A 104 -8.36 -4.23 23.20
CA GLY A 104 -9.48 -4.93 23.84
C GLY A 104 -10.67 -4.07 24.23
N ASN A 105 -10.51 -2.73 24.30
CA ASN A 105 -11.60 -1.79 24.55
C ASN A 105 -12.52 -1.57 23.32
N GLY A 106 -12.10 -2.06 22.13
CA GLY A 106 -12.86 -1.96 20.88
C GLY A 106 -13.02 -0.55 20.31
N SER A 107 -12.28 0.44 20.83
CA SER A 107 -12.36 1.84 20.41
C SER A 107 -10.99 2.49 20.17
N THR A 108 -9.91 1.75 20.36
CA THR A 108 -8.52 2.19 20.13
C THR A 108 -7.84 1.24 19.15
N ALA A 109 -7.15 1.81 18.19
CA ALA A 109 -6.32 1.11 17.23
C ALA A 109 -4.84 1.49 17.43
N SER A 110 -3.98 0.47 17.51
CA SER A 110 -2.53 0.62 17.59
C SER A 110 -1.92 0.35 16.22
N TYR A 111 -1.09 1.26 15.76
CA TYR A 111 -0.42 1.23 14.46
C TYR A 111 1.07 0.97 14.63
N HIS A 112 1.64 0.15 13.78
CA HIS A 112 3.07 0.01 13.57
C HIS A 112 3.42 0.43 12.15
N VAL A 113 4.36 1.38 11.99
CA VAL A 113 4.75 1.94 10.70
C VAL A 113 5.91 1.16 10.11
N ASP A 114 5.65 0.42 9.02
CA ASP A 114 6.69 -0.31 8.29
C ASP A 114 7.40 0.58 7.27
N GLY A 115 6.67 1.53 6.67
CA GLY A 115 7.23 2.53 5.77
C GLY A 115 6.45 3.83 5.80
N SER A 116 7.16 4.95 5.69
CA SER A 116 6.57 6.29 5.70
C SER A 116 7.34 7.24 4.79
N LEU A 117 6.61 8.20 4.18
CA LEU A 117 7.24 9.30 3.46
C LEU A 117 8.13 10.12 4.40
N ASP A 118 7.69 10.35 5.64
CA ASP A 118 8.53 10.87 6.72
C ASP A 118 9.44 9.76 7.25
N PRO A 119 10.77 9.84 7.02
CA PRO A 119 11.70 8.79 7.44
C PRO A 119 11.73 8.59 8.97
N GLY A 120 11.43 9.63 9.73
CA GLY A 120 11.41 9.58 11.20
C GLY A 120 10.27 8.75 11.77
N ARG A 121 9.23 8.48 10.98
CA ARG A 121 8.10 7.66 11.43
C ARG A 121 8.30 6.16 11.22
N GLN A 122 9.23 5.74 10.39
CA GLN A 122 9.49 4.33 10.14
C GLN A 122 9.90 3.59 11.43
N GLY A 123 9.28 2.46 11.71
CA GLY A 123 9.47 1.67 12.93
C GLY A 123 8.72 2.21 14.16
N GLN A 124 8.10 3.38 14.07
CA GLN A 124 7.33 3.93 15.19
C GLN A 124 6.00 3.21 15.41
N ARG A 125 5.50 3.34 16.65
CA ARG A 125 4.16 2.93 17.05
C ARG A 125 3.38 4.14 17.54
N PHE A 126 2.10 4.19 17.21
CA PHE A 126 1.18 5.22 17.71
C PHE A 126 -0.23 4.66 17.83
N THR A 127 -1.09 5.35 18.57
CA THR A 127 -2.47 4.95 18.80
C THR A 127 -3.45 6.01 18.34
N ARG A 128 -4.63 5.56 17.91
CA ARG A 128 -5.78 6.41 17.59
C ARG A 128 -7.02 5.85 18.24
N SER A 129 -7.82 6.70 18.85
CA SER A 129 -9.19 6.34 19.10
C SER A 129 -9.96 6.34 17.79
N PHE A 130 -10.98 5.47 17.69
CA PHE A 130 -11.86 5.47 16.54
C PHE A 130 -13.33 5.42 16.95
N GLU A 131 -14.16 6.06 16.15
CA GLU A 131 -15.61 6.01 16.23
C GLU A 131 -16.17 5.72 14.84
N ARG A 132 -17.07 4.74 14.73
CA ARG A 132 -17.76 4.44 13.48
C ARG A 132 -19.25 4.72 13.61
N LYS A 133 -19.79 5.48 12.65
CA LYS A 133 -21.22 5.78 12.51
C LYS A 133 -21.66 5.51 11.06
N GLY A 134 -22.30 4.38 10.83
CA GLY A 134 -22.73 4.00 9.48
C GLY A 134 -21.54 3.88 8.50
N THR A 135 -21.53 4.73 7.48
CA THR A 135 -20.48 4.82 6.47
C THR A 135 -19.30 5.69 6.89
N GLN A 136 -19.38 6.35 8.03
CA GLN A 136 -18.35 7.28 8.51
C GLN A 136 -17.45 6.62 9.56
N LEU A 137 -16.14 6.86 9.44
CA LEU A 137 -15.10 6.49 10.40
C LEU A 137 -14.37 7.77 10.84
N VAL A 138 -14.31 8.02 12.13
CA VAL A 138 -13.52 9.11 12.71
C VAL A 138 -12.32 8.52 13.42
N LEU A 139 -11.10 8.96 13.07
CA LEU A 139 -9.85 8.60 13.72
C LEU A 139 -9.27 9.83 14.41
N THR A 140 -8.89 9.70 15.68
CA THR A 140 -8.29 10.80 16.45
C THR A 140 -6.98 10.31 17.06
N ASP A 141 -5.88 11.02 16.82
CA ASP A 141 -4.58 10.71 17.43
C ASP A 141 -4.68 10.85 18.95
N THR A 142 -4.28 9.82 19.67
CA THR A 142 -4.24 9.77 21.13
C THR A 142 -2.83 9.71 21.70
N SER A 143 -1.83 9.64 20.83
CA SER A 143 -0.42 9.60 21.24
C SER A 143 0.00 10.93 21.89
N SER A 144 0.68 10.87 23.02
CA SER A 144 1.19 12.04 23.73
C SER A 144 2.39 12.66 22.99
N GLY A 145 2.42 13.98 22.91
CA GLY A 145 3.63 14.75 22.59
C GLY A 145 3.74 15.28 21.16
N GLY A 146 2.78 15.00 20.27
CA GLY A 146 2.74 15.54 18.90
C GLY A 146 1.47 16.32 18.59
N PRO A 147 1.36 16.96 17.42
CA PRO A 147 0.12 17.54 16.95
C PRO A 147 -1.00 16.50 16.91
N VAL A 148 -2.16 16.85 17.41
CA VAL A 148 -3.35 16.01 17.35
C VAL A 148 -3.98 16.14 15.96
N MET A 149 -4.26 15.03 15.34
CA MET A 149 -5.00 14.94 14.08
C MET A 149 -6.33 14.23 14.37
N LYS A 150 -7.42 14.80 13.88
CA LYS A 150 -8.74 14.16 13.83
C LYS A 150 -9.18 14.11 12.37
N ALA A 151 -9.27 12.90 11.84
CA ALA A 151 -9.62 12.63 10.45
C ALA A 151 -10.99 11.95 10.37
N THR A 152 -11.86 12.48 9.51
CA THR A 152 -13.16 11.92 9.19
C THR A 152 -13.10 11.29 7.81
N TRP A 153 -13.51 10.04 7.73
CA TRP A 153 -13.43 9.21 6.54
C TRP A 153 -14.81 8.70 6.14
N GLU A 154 -15.12 8.71 4.86
CA GLU A 154 -16.34 8.11 4.30
C GLU A 154 -15.97 6.79 3.62
N ARG A 155 -16.77 5.75 3.87
CA ARG A 155 -16.55 4.44 3.26
C ARG A 155 -16.80 4.50 1.77
N ILE A 156 -15.85 4.00 1.00
CA ILE A 156 -16.05 3.72 -0.42
C ILE A 156 -16.68 2.32 -0.52
N PRO A 157 -17.85 2.19 -1.17
CA PRO A 157 -18.49 0.88 -1.31
C PRO A 157 -17.65 -0.04 -2.20
N GLU A 158 -17.62 -1.32 -1.87
CA GLU A 158 -17.06 -2.35 -2.74
C GLU A 158 -17.92 -2.47 -4.02
N LEU A 159 -17.31 -2.89 -5.12
CA LEU A 159 -18.04 -3.28 -6.32
C LEU A 159 -18.95 -4.48 -5.99
N GLU A 160 -20.10 -4.60 -6.63
CA GLU A 160 -21.04 -5.71 -6.40
C GLU A 160 -20.40 -7.08 -6.64
N ALA A 161 -19.52 -7.15 -7.65
CA ALA A 161 -18.69 -8.32 -7.94
C ALA A 161 -17.36 -7.88 -8.56
N LEU A 162 -16.29 -8.62 -8.25
CA LEU A 162 -15.04 -8.51 -9.00
C LEU A 162 -15.11 -9.46 -10.19
N PRO A 163 -14.80 -8.98 -11.39
CA PRO A 163 -14.55 -9.87 -12.52
C PRO A 163 -13.39 -10.82 -12.19
N ASP A 164 -13.45 -12.06 -12.66
CA ASP A 164 -12.43 -13.10 -12.40
C ASP A 164 -11.00 -12.65 -12.74
N TRP A 165 -10.86 -11.78 -13.74
CA TRP A 165 -9.57 -11.23 -14.16
C TRP A 165 -9.04 -10.11 -13.25
N GLN A 166 -9.88 -9.50 -12.42
CA GLN A 166 -9.50 -8.44 -11.49
C GLN A 166 -9.11 -8.99 -10.11
N GLU A 167 -9.74 -10.08 -9.68
CA GLU A 167 -9.46 -10.71 -8.39
C GLU A 167 -7.97 -10.99 -8.16
N PRO A 168 -7.21 -11.53 -9.13
CA PRO A 168 -5.77 -11.79 -8.95
C PRO A 168 -4.93 -10.53 -8.72
N VAL A 169 -5.44 -9.34 -9.07
CA VAL A 169 -4.73 -8.07 -8.88
C VAL A 169 -5.01 -7.48 -7.51
N VAL A 170 -6.23 -7.68 -6.98
CA VAL A 170 -6.62 -7.13 -5.66
C VAL A 170 -5.73 -7.68 -4.56
N GLY A 171 -5.17 -6.79 -3.75
CA GLY A 171 -4.31 -7.18 -2.64
C GLY A 171 -3.35 -6.08 -2.19
N PHE A 172 -2.65 -6.38 -1.11
CA PHE A 172 -1.44 -5.68 -0.67
C PHE A 172 -0.23 -6.33 -1.31
N TRP A 173 0.58 -5.51 -1.98
CA TRP A 173 1.74 -5.93 -2.73
C TRP A 173 2.97 -5.18 -2.26
N GLN A 174 3.97 -5.88 -1.77
CA GLN A 174 5.25 -5.31 -1.38
C GLN A 174 6.22 -5.33 -2.56
N TRP A 175 6.93 -4.25 -2.78
CA TRP A 175 8.00 -4.18 -3.75
C TRP A 175 9.18 -5.02 -3.28
N THR A 176 9.59 -5.98 -4.11
CA THR A 176 10.73 -6.85 -3.84
C THR A 176 11.89 -6.60 -4.79
N GLY A 177 11.64 -5.87 -5.88
CA GLY A 177 12.66 -5.49 -6.84
C GLY A 177 12.16 -4.44 -7.81
N ALA A 178 13.07 -3.65 -8.33
CA ALA A 178 12.87 -2.79 -9.47
C ALA A 178 14.11 -2.88 -10.35
N GLY A 179 13.95 -2.87 -11.65
CA GLY A 179 15.07 -2.91 -12.58
C GLY A 179 14.83 -1.98 -13.74
N LEU A 180 15.88 -1.31 -14.18
CA LEU A 180 15.91 -0.58 -15.42
C LEU A 180 16.76 -1.35 -16.41
N TYR A 181 16.09 -1.94 -17.41
CA TYR A 181 16.73 -2.84 -18.35
C TYR A 181 16.93 -2.16 -19.71
N ASN A 182 18.13 -2.28 -20.31
CA ASN A 182 18.40 -1.87 -21.67
C ASN A 182 17.82 -2.89 -22.69
N ALA A 183 17.96 -2.60 -23.97
CA ALA A 183 17.47 -3.48 -25.04
C ALA A 183 18.13 -4.87 -25.04
N ALA A 184 19.34 -5.01 -24.49
CA ALA A 184 20.04 -6.27 -24.32
C ALA A 184 19.60 -7.05 -23.07
N GLY A 185 18.63 -6.53 -22.28
CA GLY A 185 18.15 -7.16 -21.05
C GLY A 185 19.07 -6.97 -19.85
N GLN A 186 20.07 -6.12 -19.94
CA GLN A 186 20.99 -5.84 -18.82
C GLN A 186 20.37 -4.79 -17.91
N ASN A 187 20.44 -5.02 -16.60
CA ASN A 187 20.00 -4.04 -15.61
C ASN A 187 21.04 -2.91 -15.51
N VAL A 188 20.64 -1.70 -15.90
CA VAL A 188 21.53 -0.51 -15.95
C VAL A 188 21.38 0.39 -14.71
N ARG A 189 20.46 0.06 -13.80
CA ARG A 189 20.28 0.78 -12.52
C ARG A 189 19.89 -0.22 -11.43
N PRO A 190 20.62 -0.25 -10.30
CA PRO A 190 20.28 -1.12 -9.18
C PRO A 190 18.88 -0.82 -8.63
N ALA A 191 18.19 -1.87 -8.20
CA ALA A 191 16.91 -1.78 -7.55
C ALA A 191 17.03 -1.23 -6.14
N TYR A 192 16.11 -0.35 -5.75
CA TYR A 192 15.93 0.03 -4.36
C TYR A 192 15.11 -1.05 -3.63
N ARG A 193 15.42 -1.26 -2.34
CA ARG A 193 14.76 -2.25 -1.48
C ARG A 193 14.21 -1.62 -0.21
N ASP A 194 13.62 -0.45 -0.30
CA ASP A 194 12.89 0.10 0.85
C ASP A 194 11.48 -0.52 0.95
N PRO A 195 10.89 -0.59 2.15
CA PRO A 195 9.57 -1.16 2.37
C PRO A 195 8.49 -0.31 1.68
N SER A 196 8.31 -0.54 0.40
CA SER A 196 7.35 0.13 -0.47
C SER A 196 6.20 -0.79 -0.82
N VAL A 197 5.01 -0.23 -1.00
CA VAL A 197 3.80 -1.00 -1.28
C VAL A 197 2.94 -0.39 -2.38
N ILE A 198 2.18 -1.25 -3.04
CA ILE A 198 1.03 -0.89 -3.84
C ILE A 198 -0.16 -1.71 -3.37
N VAL A 199 -1.34 -1.10 -3.31
CA VAL A 199 -2.57 -1.75 -2.87
C VAL A 199 -3.64 -1.55 -3.92
N TYR A 200 -4.28 -2.64 -4.33
CA TYR A 200 -5.48 -2.62 -5.16
C TYR A 200 -6.65 -3.15 -4.34
N THR A 201 -7.76 -2.42 -4.34
CA THR A 201 -8.92 -2.73 -3.51
C THR A 201 -10.10 -3.23 -4.34
N PRO A 202 -11.05 -3.97 -3.76
CA PRO A 202 -12.26 -4.41 -4.46
C PRO A 202 -13.24 -3.27 -4.77
N THR A 203 -12.93 -2.04 -4.37
CA THR A 203 -13.70 -0.84 -4.72
C THR A 203 -13.28 -0.21 -6.05
N GLY A 204 -12.32 -0.81 -6.77
CA GLY A 204 -11.72 -0.21 -7.97
C GLY A 204 -10.73 0.92 -7.67
N HIS A 205 -10.38 1.10 -6.40
CA HIS A 205 -9.39 2.10 -5.97
C HIS A 205 -8.04 1.45 -5.69
N MET A 206 -7.00 2.28 -5.70
CA MET A 206 -5.64 1.84 -5.45
C MET A 206 -4.83 2.94 -4.79
N ALA A 207 -3.74 2.54 -4.13
CA ALA A 207 -2.77 3.48 -3.58
C ALA A 207 -1.35 2.94 -3.69
N VAL A 208 -0.40 3.84 -3.84
CA VAL A 208 1.03 3.56 -3.96
C VAL A 208 1.78 4.37 -2.92
N LEU A 209 2.67 3.71 -2.21
CA LEU A 209 3.71 4.36 -1.45
C LEU A 209 5.05 3.70 -1.80
N TYR A 210 5.73 4.29 -2.77
CA TYR A 210 7.10 3.97 -3.09
C TYR A 210 8.01 4.93 -2.36
N LEU A 211 8.92 4.40 -1.59
CA LEU A 211 9.88 5.16 -0.81
C LEU A 211 11.22 5.19 -1.54
N GLY A 212 11.88 6.32 -1.50
CA GLY A 212 13.17 6.55 -2.14
C GLY A 212 14.28 5.64 -1.63
N PRO A 213 15.54 5.93 -1.96
CA PRO A 213 16.66 5.03 -1.65
C PRO A 213 16.71 4.66 -0.16
N PRO A 214 17.20 3.45 0.17
CA PRO A 214 17.34 2.99 1.54
C PRO A 214 18.28 3.90 2.34
N GLY A 215 18.07 3.92 3.66
CA GLY A 215 18.90 4.71 4.57
C GLY A 215 18.54 6.19 4.63
N ARG A 216 17.31 6.57 4.25
CA ARG A 216 16.79 7.92 4.49
C ARG A 216 16.85 8.24 5.98
N LYS A 217 17.45 9.38 6.32
CA LYS A 217 17.63 9.79 7.72
C LYS A 217 16.38 10.49 8.23
N PRO A 218 16.01 10.29 9.53
CA PRO A 218 15.05 11.15 10.20
C PRO A 218 15.46 12.63 10.11
N PHE A 219 14.47 13.50 10.10
CA PHE A 219 14.71 14.95 10.14
C PHE A 219 15.33 15.37 11.48
N ALA A 220 16.14 16.42 11.46
CA ALA A 220 16.77 16.96 12.65
C ALA A 220 15.75 17.62 13.61
N ALA A 221 14.61 18.10 13.06
CA ALA A 221 13.53 18.75 13.82
C ALA A 221 12.16 18.28 13.30
N ALA A 222 11.09 18.60 14.04
CA ALA A 222 9.71 18.28 13.67
C ALA A 222 9.28 18.89 12.31
N THR A 223 9.84 20.04 11.95
CA THR A 223 9.72 20.63 10.62
C THR A 223 11.02 20.44 9.88
N PRO A 224 11.03 19.71 8.74
CA PRO A 224 12.26 19.52 7.97
C PRO A 224 12.75 20.82 7.35
N THR A 225 14.05 20.90 7.11
CA THR A 225 14.58 21.92 6.20
C THR A 225 14.15 21.62 4.76
N PRO A 226 14.19 22.60 3.83
CA PRO A 226 13.91 22.35 2.42
C PRO A 226 14.78 21.24 1.81
N GLU A 227 16.03 21.13 2.23
CA GLU A 227 17.00 20.13 1.78
C GLU A 227 16.62 18.73 2.28
N GLU A 228 16.26 18.60 3.57
CA GLU A 228 15.80 17.35 4.17
C GLU A 228 14.50 16.86 3.51
N ALA A 229 13.53 17.76 3.31
CA ALA A 229 12.28 17.45 2.65
C ALA A 229 12.51 17.00 1.19
N ARG A 230 13.39 17.69 0.48
CA ARG A 230 13.78 17.31 -0.90
C ARG A 230 14.44 15.94 -0.91
N ALA A 231 15.34 15.65 0.00
CA ALA A 231 16.02 14.36 0.11
C ALA A 231 15.03 13.22 0.43
N ALA A 232 14.06 13.45 1.29
CA ALA A 232 13.01 12.48 1.61
C ALA A 232 12.07 12.20 0.42
N TRP A 233 11.84 13.19 -0.44
CA TRP A 233 11.01 13.06 -1.63
C TRP A 233 11.75 12.50 -2.84
N MET A 234 13.07 12.72 -2.91
CA MET A 234 13.86 12.25 -4.04
C MET A 234 13.75 10.73 -4.19
N GLY A 235 13.29 10.32 -5.37
CA GLY A 235 13.05 8.93 -5.70
C GLY A 235 11.80 8.31 -5.03
N SER A 236 11.05 9.06 -4.21
CA SER A 236 9.77 8.59 -3.65
C SER A 236 8.62 8.91 -4.59
N VAL A 237 7.64 7.99 -4.66
CA VAL A 237 6.38 8.18 -5.40
C VAL A 237 5.23 7.76 -4.52
N SER A 238 4.30 8.68 -4.29
CA SER A 238 3.09 8.38 -3.52
C SER A 238 1.88 9.02 -4.17
N TYR A 239 0.86 8.19 -4.40
CA TYR A 239 -0.42 8.64 -4.95
C TYR A 239 -1.51 7.62 -4.63
N TYR A 240 -2.75 8.05 -4.75
CA TYR A 240 -3.92 7.19 -4.73
C TYR A 240 -4.88 7.57 -5.86
N GLY A 241 -5.77 6.66 -6.19
CA GLY A 241 -6.74 6.88 -7.24
C GLY A 241 -7.55 5.64 -7.58
N THR A 242 -7.95 5.53 -8.83
CA THR A 242 -8.65 4.36 -9.35
C THR A 242 -7.77 3.58 -10.32
N TYR A 243 -8.12 2.33 -10.56
CA TYR A 243 -7.44 1.50 -11.54
C TYR A 243 -8.43 0.74 -12.43
N ILE A 244 -8.00 0.48 -13.65
CA ILE A 244 -8.74 -0.35 -14.62
C ILE A 244 -7.77 -1.39 -15.16
N VAL A 245 -8.22 -2.64 -15.21
CA VAL A 245 -7.45 -3.75 -15.79
C VAL A 245 -8.07 -4.17 -17.12
N GLN A 246 -7.22 -4.34 -18.12
CA GLN A 246 -7.57 -4.90 -19.43
C GLN A 246 -6.91 -6.27 -19.58
N PRO A 247 -7.62 -7.37 -19.33
CA PRO A 247 -7.01 -8.70 -19.22
C PRO A 247 -6.43 -9.20 -20.54
N LYS A 248 -7.08 -8.92 -21.68
CA LYS A 248 -6.63 -9.37 -23.02
C LYS A 248 -5.26 -8.80 -23.38
N SER A 249 -5.01 -7.53 -23.09
CA SER A 249 -3.74 -6.85 -23.35
C SER A 249 -2.74 -6.95 -22.19
N ARG A 250 -3.16 -7.53 -21.06
CA ARG A 250 -2.39 -7.51 -19.79
C ARG A 250 -1.94 -6.10 -19.42
N THR A 251 -2.84 -5.14 -19.57
CA THR A 251 -2.58 -3.72 -19.33
C THR A 251 -3.41 -3.22 -18.15
N MET A 252 -2.80 -2.38 -17.34
CA MET A 252 -3.44 -1.73 -16.21
C MET A 252 -3.23 -0.22 -16.33
N PHE A 253 -4.29 0.54 -16.06
CA PHE A 253 -4.28 1.99 -16.01
C PHE A 253 -4.51 2.43 -14.57
N HIS A 254 -3.69 3.38 -14.12
CA HIS A 254 -3.86 4.08 -12.84
C HIS A 254 -4.24 5.52 -13.12
N TYR A 255 -5.34 5.99 -12.52
CA TYR A 255 -5.80 7.37 -12.59
C TYR A 255 -5.59 8.03 -11.24
N GLN A 256 -4.80 9.11 -11.20
CA GLN A 256 -4.41 9.75 -9.95
C GLN A 256 -5.46 10.76 -9.49
N LEU A 257 -6.10 10.49 -8.34
CA LEU A 257 -7.02 11.40 -7.67
C LEU A 257 -6.31 12.29 -6.64
N GLY A 258 -5.19 11.83 -6.11
CA GLY A 258 -4.32 12.59 -5.22
C GLY A 258 -2.90 12.02 -5.25
N ALA A 259 -1.90 12.90 -5.13
CA ALA A 259 -0.49 12.54 -5.24
C ALA A 259 0.41 13.43 -4.38
N ALA A 260 1.57 12.92 -3.99
CA ALA A 260 2.61 13.71 -3.32
C ALA A 260 3.06 14.87 -4.22
N ASN A 261 3.31 14.60 -5.50
CA ASN A 261 3.50 15.66 -6.50
C ASN A 261 2.15 16.21 -6.97
N PRO A 262 1.78 17.46 -6.64
CA PRO A 262 0.47 18.01 -7.00
C PRO A 262 0.24 18.09 -8.52
N THR A 263 1.29 18.22 -9.34
CA THR A 263 1.16 18.29 -10.81
C THR A 263 0.79 16.93 -11.44
N ALA A 264 0.87 15.85 -10.69
CA ALA A 264 0.51 14.52 -11.15
C ALA A 264 -0.99 14.22 -11.00
N VAL A 265 -1.73 15.01 -10.22
CA VAL A 265 -3.17 14.83 -10.00
C VAL A 265 -3.93 15.03 -11.32
N GLY A 266 -4.87 14.14 -11.62
CA GLY A 266 -5.60 14.09 -12.90
C GLY A 266 -4.84 13.35 -14.00
N GLY A 267 -3.58 12.97 -13.77
CA GLY A 267 -2.79 12.16 -14.69
C GLY A 267 -3.16 10.69 -14.66
N SER A 268 -2.71 9.97 -15.69
CA SER A 268 -2.85 8.52 -15.77
C SER A 268 -1.53 7.86 -16.15
N PHE A 269 -1.35 6.64 -15.66
CA PHE A 269 -0.22 5.78 -16.02
C PHE A 269 -0.69 4.46 -16.57
N MET A 270 -0.09 4.03 -17.66
CA MET A 270 -0.25 2.69 -18.21
C MET A 270 0.87 1.78 -17.70
N ARG A 271 0.52 0.54 -17.38
CA ARG A 271 1.44 -0.55 -17.02
C ARG A 271 1.02 -1.81 -17.74
N ASN A 272 1.95 -2.53 -18.33
CA ASN A 272 1.71 -3.94 -18.59
C ASN A 272 2.00 -4.72 -17.30
N PHE A 273 1.39 -5.88 -17.15
CA PHE A 273 1.61 -6.72 -15.98
C PHE A 273 1.68 -8.20 -16.33
N GLU A 274 2.44 -8.93 -15.53
CA GLU A 274 2.52 -10.39 -15.55
C GLU A 274 2.28 -10.89 -14.13
N ILE A 275 1.36 -11.84 -13.98
CA ILE A 275 1.07 -12.46 -12.68
C ILE A 275 1.63 -13.86 -12.68
N ASN A 276 2.53 -14.14 -11.73
CA ASN A 276 3.10 -15.45 -11.43
C ASN A 276 3.05 -15.63 -9.90
N GLU A 277 1.88 -16.02 -9.39
CA GLU A 277 1.64 -16.09 -7.94
C GLU A 277 2.81 -16.75 -7.17
N PRO A 278 3.26 -16.17 -6.05
CA PRO A 278 2.71 -15.00 -5.34
C PRO A 278 3.33 -13.66 -5.81
N GLN A 279 3.78 -13.57 -7.03
CA GLN A 279 4.44 -12.38 -7.59
C GLN A 279 3.62 -11.74 -8.72
N VAL A 280 3.76 -10.43 -8.85
CA VAL A 280 3.37 -9.68 -10.04
C VAL A 280 4.54 -8.83 -10.51
N THR A 281 4.73 -8.76 -11.81
CA THR A 281 5.69 -7.85 -12.44
C THR A 281 4.91 -6.77 -13.18
N LEU A 282 5.14 -5.51 -12.81
CA LEU A 282 4.64 -4.35 -13.55
C LEU A 282 5.71 -3.88 -14.52
N ILE A 283 5.35 -3.71 -15.77
CA ILE A 283 6.25 -3.36 -16.86
C ILE A 283 5.83 -2.01 -17.41
N PHE A 284 6.73 -1.03 -17.37
CA PHE A 284 6.47 0.32 -17.85
C PHE A 284 6.74 0.43 -19.35
N PRO A 285 6.06 1.36 -20.04
CA PRO A 285 6.44 1.71 -21.39
C PRO A 285 7.92 2.06 -21.49
N PRO A 286 8.59 1.70 -22.60
CA PRO A 286 9.99 2.05 -22.81
C PRO A 286 10.18 3.58 -22.74
N THR A 287 11.30 4.00 -22.17
CA THR A 287 11.72 5.40 -22.09
C THR A 287 13.16 5.53 -22.58
N MET A 288 13.62 6.76 -22.81
CA MET A 288 15.01 7.03 -23.15
C MET A 288 15.79 7.44 -21.91
N LEU A 289 16.95 6.85 -21.67
CA LEU A 289 17.92 7.23 -20.66
C LEU A 289 19.31 7.32 -21.33
N ASP A 290 19.92 8.49 -21.26
CA ASP A 290 21.25 8.74 -21.84
C ASP A 290 21.40 8.25 -23.30
N GLY A 291 20.35 8.51 -24.12
CA GLY A 291 20.30 8.11 -25.53
C GLY A 291 20.01 6.61 -25.77
N GLN A 292 19.83 5.81 -24.73
CA GLN A 292 19.47 4.40 -24.83
C GLN A 292 18.02 4.15 -24.46
N GLN A 293 17.35 3.26 -25.20
CA GLN A 293 16.02 2.80 -24.82
C GLN A 293 16.13 1.87 -23.62
N VAL A 294 15.37 2.19 -22.57
CA VAL A 294 15.31 1.40 -21.34
C VAL A 294 13.86 1.07 -20.97
N ARG A 295 13.68 -0.05 -20.28
CA ARG A 295 12.39 -0.51 -19.76
C ARG A 295 12.49 -0.63 -18.25
N ASN A 296 11.62 0.07 -17.54
CA ASN A 296 11.49 -0.09 -16.10
C ASN A 296 10.54 -1.25 -15.78
N THR A 297 10.92 -2.09 -14.83
CA THR A 297 10.06 -3.16 -14.28
C THR A 297 10.05 -3.10 -12.77
N LEU A 298 8.92 -3.45 -12.19
CA LEU A 298 8.74 -3.57 -10.74
C LEU A 298 8.26 -4.97 -10.42
N THR A 299 8.99 -5.66 -9.56
CA THR A 299 8.58 -6.96 -9.04
C THR A 299 7.94 -6.76 -7.67
N LEU A 300 6.75 -7.29 -7.50
CA LEU A 300 5.95 -7.19 -6.31
C LEU A 300 5.68 -8.60 -5.78
N LYS A 301 5.69 -8.75 -4.45
CA LYS A 301 5.27 -9.97 -3.76
C LYS A 301 3.97 -9.70 -3.04
N ARG A 302 3.01 -10.61 -3.14
CA ARG A 302 1.74 -10.53 -2.42
C ARG A 302 1.99 -10.65 -0.91
N LEU A 303 1.51 -9.68 -0.14
CA LEU A 303 1.42 -9.73 1.32
C LEU A 303 0.06 -10.25 1.77
N ALA A 304 -0.99 -9.87 1.06
CA ALA A 304 -2.35 -10.32 1.32
C ALA A 304 -3.20 -10.21 0.04
N GLY A 305 -4.08 -11.16 -0.17
CA GLY A 305 -5.06 -11.18 -1.25
C GLY A 305 -6.44 -10.70 -0.80
N VAL A 306 -7.42 -10.75 -1.71
CA VAL A 306 -8.76 -10.26 -1.45
C VAL A 306 -9.42 -10.93 -0.25
N ARG A 307 -9.20 -12.23 -0.05
CA ARG A 307 -9.85 -13.00 1.02
C ARG A 307 -9.32 -12.65 2.40
N GLU A 308 -8.01 -12.42 2.53
CA GLU A 308 -7.40 -12.01 3.79
C GLU A 308 -7.71 -10.56 4.13
N MET A 309 -7.86 -9.71 3.11
CA MET A 309 -8.11 -8.27 3.30
C MET A 309 -9.58 -7.95 3.49
N TRP A 310 -10.46 -8.61 2.74
CA TRP A 310 -11.91 -8.38 2.74
C TRP A 310 -12.66 -9.72 2.73
N PRO A 311 -12.68 -10.44 3.87
CA PRO A 311 -13.23 -11.79 3.96
C PRO A 311 -14.74 -11.84 3.68
N ASP A 312 -15.46 -10.75 3.89
CA ASP A 312 -16.90 -10.65 3.66
C ASP A 312 -17.25 -10.19 2.22
N PHE A 313 -16.22 -9.94 1.38
CA PHE A 313 -16.44 -9.56 -0.01
C PHE A 313 -17.09 -10.71 -0.79
N LYS A 314 -18.26 -10.45 -1.39
CA LYS A 314 -18.99 -11.42 -2.22
C LYS A 314 -18.38 -11.46 -3.62
N ARG A 315 -18.24 -12.67 -4.15
CA ARG A 315 -17.86 -12.91 -5.55
C ARG A 315 -19.03 -12.74 -6.48
#